data_b86cc081bd2274ede5d7f9783cd1dd5a
#
_entry.id   b86cc081bd2274ede5d7f9783cd1dd5a
#
_cell.length_a   1.000
_cell.length_b   1.000
_cell.length_c   1.000
_cell.angle_alpha   90.00
_cell.angle_beta   90.00
_cell.angle_gamma   90.00
#
_symmetry.space_group_name_H-M   'P 1'
#
loop_
_entity.id
_entity.type
_entity.pdbx_description
1 polymer ?
#
loop_
_entity_poly.entity_id
_entity_poly.type
_entity_poly.pdbx_seq_one_letter_code
_entity_poly.pdbx_strand_id
1 'polypeptide(L)'
;GSGLVGSEMCIRDRLGLWKSQPFEPEIRDGHIWARGADDDKGQAMIQVKAFEYVVKNGLLKHNVKFIFEGEEEIGSPSLNTFIKEHKELLKADVILVSDTSMLGADLPSLTTGLRGLAYWEIEVTGPNRDLHSGHFGGAVANPINTLCSMLAQVIGEDGHITIPHFYDDVEKVPAAEREMIAQIPFDEKKYMEAIGVKALKGEKGYSTLERNSCRPSFDICGIWGGYTGEGSKTVLPSKAYAKVSCRLVPHQNHAVISQLFVDYIQSIAPEYVQVKVTPMHGGEGYVCPITSVSYTHLRAHE
;
A
#
# COMPACT_ATOMS: atom_id res chain seq x y z
N GLY A 1 18.01 15.04 -8.61
CA GLY A 1 16.85 15.15 -8.96
C GLY A 1 15.89 14.06 -9.44
N SER A 2 16.20 12.75 -9.39
CA SER A 2 15.28 11.72 -9.89
C SER A 2 14.14 11.37 -8.91
N GLY A 3 14.24 11.73 -7.63
CA GLY A 3 13.16 11.55 -6.67
C GLY A 3 11.93 12.44 -6.86
N LEU A 4 11.95 13.29 -7.89
CA LEU A 4 10.83 14.21 -8.20
C LEU A 4 9.70 13.54 -9.00
N VAL A 5 9.94 12.49 -9.76
CA VAL A 5 8.93 11.94 -10.69
C VAL A 5 7.78 11.25 -9.97
N GLY A 6 8.05 10.40 -9.00
CA GLY A 6 7.00 9.76 -8.19
C GLY A 6 6.25 10.79 -7.33
N SER A 7 6.97 11.71 -6.73
CA SER A 7 6.41 12.82 -5.96
C SER A 7 5.53 13.76 -6.79
N GLU A 8 5.86 14.02 -8.06
CA GLU A 8 5.04 14.81 -8.97
C GLU A 8 3.72 14.13 -9.31
N MET A 9 3.68 12.82 -9.47
CA MET A 9 2.44 12.08 -9.73
C MET A 9 1.47 12.22 -8.53
N CYS A 10 1.95 12.08 -7.31
CA CYS A 10 1.13 12.25 -6.10
C CYS A 10 0.65 13.69 -5.87
N ILE A 11 1.37 14.69 -6.39
CA ILE A 11 1.04 16.11 -6.23
C ILE A 11 0.01 16.57 -7.25
N ARG A 12 0.08 16.10 -8.49
CA ARG A 12 -0.79 16.56 -9.58
C ARG A 12 -2.26 16.46 -9.28
N ASP A 13 -2.66 15.47 -8.50
CA ASP A 13 -4.07 15.19 -8.26
C ASP A 13 -4.68 16.02 -7.11
N ARG A 14 -3.87 16.63 -6.24
CA ARG A 14 -4.36 17.25 -5.00
C ARG A 14 -3.59 18.48 -4.50
N LEU A 15 -3.04 19.30 -5.39
CA LEU A 15 -2.32 20.55 -5.00
C LEU A 15 -3.12 21.44 -4.04
N GLY A 16 -4.44 21.49 -4.21
CA GLY A 16 -5.33 22.28 -3.36
C GLY A 16 -5.45 21.82 -1.90
N LEU A 17 -4.91 20.65 -1.54
CA LEU A 17 -4.86 20.15 -0.16
C LEU A 17 -3.59 20.58 0.57
N TRP A 18 -2.57 21.04 -0.16
CA TRP A 18 -1.34 21.52 0.45
C TRP A 18 -1.53 22.92 1.03
N LYS A 19 -1.07 23.11 2.27
CA LYS A 19 -1.09 24.42 2.95
C LYS A 19 0.12 25.30 2.61
N SER A 20 1.15 24.71 2.00
CA SER A 20 2.38 25.37 1.52
C SER A 20 2.83 24.71 0.23
N GLN A 21 3.78 25.29 -0.48
CA GLN A 21 4.32 24.69 -1.70
C GLN A 21 5.02 23.36 -1.37
N PRO A 22 4.64 22.26 -2.03
CA PRO A 22 5.12 20.92 -1.65
C PRO A 22 6.64 20.73 -1.75
N PHE A 23 7.34 21.47 -2.61
CA PHE A 23 8.79 21.39 -2.79
C PHE A 23 9.57 22.55 -2.16
N GLU A 24 8.90 23.42 -1.45
CA GLU A 24 9.51 24.50 -0.67
C GLU A 24 9.36 24.17 0.83
N PRO A 25 10.40 23.63 1.49
CA PRO A 25 10.30 23.20 2.89
C PRO A 25 9.96 24.37 3.81
N GLU A 26 8.97 24.17 4.66
CA GLU A 26 8.55 25.14 5.66
C GLU A 26 8.60 24.51 7.05
N ILE A 27 9.07 25.27 8.05
CA ILE A 27 9.02 24.88 9.46
C ILE A 27 7.78 25.53 10.09
N ARG A 28 6.83 24.72 10.51
CA ARG A 28 5.63 25.14 11.24
C ARG A 28 5.42 24.25 12.47
N ASP A 29 5.13 24.85 13.59
CA ASP A 29 4.82 24.15 14.85
C ASP A 29 5.90 23.10 15.24
N GLY A 30 7.18 23.39 14.94
CA GLY A 30 8.28 22.46 15.21
C GLY A 30 8.43 21.31 14.25
N HIS A 31 7.65 21.27 13.16
CA HIS A 31 7.67 20.23 12.14
C HIS A 31 8.14 20.78 10.78
N ILE A 32 8.84 19.96 10.01
CA ILE A 32 9.20 20.26 8.62
C ILE A 32 8.08 19.77 7.70
N TRP A 33 7.50 20.70 6.95
CA TRP A 33 6.43 20.43 6.01
C TRP A 33 6.97 20.55 4.58
N ALA A 34 7.04 19.45 3.88
CA ALA A 34 7.37 19.37 2.46
C ALA A 34 7.08 17.96 1.92
N ARG A 35 7.00 17.81 0.61
CA ARG A 35 6.95 16.48 -0.02
C ARG A 35 8.26 15.73 0.24
N GLY A 36 8.15 14.47 0.71
CA GLY A 36 9.28 13.62 1.06
C GLY A 36 9.94 13.97 2.40
N ALA A 37 9.35 14.85 3.24
CA ALA A 37 9.92 15.18 4.55
C ALA A 37 9.83 13.98 5.51
N ASP A 38 8.69 13.26 5.50
CA ASP A 38 8.43 12.09 6.33
C ASP A 38 8.58 10.78 5.53
N ASP A 39 8.39 10.80 4.25
CA ASP A 39 8.47 9.67 3.35
C ASP A 39 9.40 10.03 2.17
N ASP A 40 10.74 9.66 2.22
CA ASP A 40 11.44 9.10 3.42
C ASP A 40 12.74 9.87 3.73
N LYS A 41 12.88 11.15 3.28
CA LYS A 41 14.12 11.94 3.50
C LYS A 41 14.46 12.13 4.98
N GLY A 42 13.45 12.17 5.85
CA GLY A 42 13.63 12.20 7.30
C GLY A 42 14.37 10.97 7.79
N GLN A 43 13.89 9.80 7.44
CA GLN A 43 14.46 8.50 7.81
C GLN A 43 15.86 8.32 7.22
N ALA A 44 16.05 8.66 5.94
CA ALA A 44 17.37 8.65 5.31
C ALA A 44 18.37 9.55 6.04
N MET A 45 17.95 10.76 6.47
CA MET A 45 18.78 11.68 7.21
C MET A 45 19.12 11.15 8.62
N ILE A 46 18.21 10.44 9.28
CA ILE A 46 18.48 9.79 10.59
C ILE A 46 19.64 8.82 10.44
N GLN A 47 19.67 7.98 9.40
CA GLN A 47 20.77 7.04 9.18
C GLN A 47 22.10 7.74 8.92
N VAL A 48 22.08 8.82 8.13
CA VAL A 48 23.29 9.65 7.90
C VAL A 48 23.81 10.27 9.19
N LYS A 49 22.91 10.79 10.04
CA LYS A 49 23.28 11.40 11.33
C LYS A 49 23.78 10.36 12.35
N ALA A 50 23.17 9.20 12.40
CA ALA A 50 23.64 8.09 13.22
C ALA A 50 25.05 7.65 12.79
N PHE A 51 25.29 7.51 11.50
CA PHE A 51 26.62 7.18 10.97
C PHE A 51 27.66 8.27 11.27
N GLU A 52 27.32 9.54 11.08
CA GLU A 52 28.17 10.69 11.44
C GLU A 52 28.57 10.64 12.93
N TYR A 53 27.62 10.36 13.81
CA TYR A 53 27.87 10.21 15.25
C TYR A 53 28.83 9.06 15.55
N VAL A 54 28.60 7.88 14.98
CA VAL A 54 29.45 6.69 15.20
C VAL A 54 30.88 6.94 14.70
N VAL A 55 31.06 7.57 13.55
CA VAL A 55 32.40 7.91 13.00
C VAL A 55 33.10 8.96 13.87
N LYS A 56 32.42 10.05 14.22
CA LYS A 56 33.03 11.14 15.04
C LYS A 56 33.47 10.68 16.43
N ASN A 57 32.78 9.70 16.99
CA ASN A 57 33.10 9.17 18.32
C ASN A 57 34.03 7.93 18.28
N GLY A 58 34.54 7.53 17.12
CA GLY A 58 35.41 6.36 16.98
C GLY A 58 34.75 5.01 17.30
N LEU A 59 33.42 4.95 17.20
CA LEU A 59 32.63 3.76 17.52
C LEU A 59 32.44 2.82 16.32
N LEU A 60 32.81 3.26 15.12
CA LEU A 60 32.66 2.46 13.91
C LEU A 60 33.62 1.27 13.93
N LYS A 61 33.04 0.06 13.95
CA LYS A 61 33.79 -1.21 13.96
C LYS A 61 33.61 -2.05 12.70
N HIS A 62 32.70 -1.65 11.82
CA HIS A 62 32.27 -2.42 10.65
C HIS A 62 32.28 -1.53 9.39
N ASN A 63 32.30 -2.18 8.24
CA ASN A 63 32.10 -1.48 6.98
C ASN A 63 30.63 -1.12 6.82
N VAL A 64 30.36 0.06 6.34
CA VAL A 64 28.99 0.54 6.07
C VAL A 64 28.88 0.93 4.61
N LYS A 65 27.79 0.50 3.98
CA LYS A 65 27.42 0.86 2.61
C LYS A 65 26.06 1.54 2.64
N PHE A 66 25.92 2.63 1.92
CA PHE A 66 24.64 3.31 1.74
C PHE A 66 24.16 3.11 0.30
N ILE A 67 22.88 2.78 0.15
CA ILE A 67 22.20 2.77 -1.12
C ILE A 67 21.06 3.76 -1.01
N PHE A 68 21.05 4.77 -1.86
CA PHE A 68 19.95 5.73 -2.00
C PHE A 68 19.30 5.50 -3.36
N GLU A 69 18.01 5.27 -3.33
CA GLU A 69 17.22 5.06 -4.53
C GLU A 69 16.29 6.26 -4.74
N GLY A 70 15.98 6.54 -6.01
CA GLY A 70 15.09 7.65 -6.38
C GLY A 70 13.85 7.22 -7.16
N GLU A 71 13.58 5.92 -7.28
CA GLU A 71 12.49 5.37 -8.08
C GLU A 71 11.46 4.59 -7.25
N GLU A 72 11.54 4.62 -5.89
CA GLU A 72 10.67 3.83 -5.01
C GLU A 72 9.19 4.11 -5.32
N GLU A 73 8.79 5.37 -5.41
CA GLU A 73 7.43 5.83 -5.64
C GLU A 73 6.83 5.40 -7.01
N ILE A 74 7.64 4.89 -7.91
CA ILE A 74 7.22 4.33 -9.20
C ILE A 74 7.49 2.83 -9.32
N GLY A 75 7.81 2.16 -8.19
CA GLY A 75 8.03 0.72 -8.10
C GLY A 75 9.44 0.24 -8.46
N SER A 76 10.44 1.10 -8.32
CA SER A 76 11.87 0.76 -8.42
C SER A 76 12.28 -0.01 -9.69
N PRO A 77 11.92 0.42 -10.89
CA PRO A 77 12.11 -0.36 -12.11
C PRO A 77 13.57 -0.71 -12.40
N SER A 78 14.52 0.14 -11.98
CA SER A 78 15.96 -0.06 -12.21
C SER A 78 16.66 -0.84 -11.09
N LEU A 79 16.08 -0.93 -9.90
CA LEU A 79 16.73 -1.48 -8.70
C LEU A 79 17.14 -2.96 -8.87
N ASN A 80 16.25 -3.78 -9.42
CA ASN A 80 16.52 -5.21 -9.62
C ASN A 80 17.72 -5.45 -10.57
N THR A 81 17.83 -4.65 -11.62
CA THR A 81 18.94 -4.72 -12.56
C THR A 81 20.24 -4.28 -11.87
N PHE A 82 20.19 -3.15 -11.18
CA PHE A 82 21.34 -2.64 -10.41
C PHE A 82 21.86 -3.66 -9.38
N ILE A 83 20.96 -4.28 -8.60
CA ILE A 83 21.37 -5.31 -7.62
C ILE A 83 22.02 -6.51 -8.30
N LYS A 84 21.50 -6.97 -9.44
CA LYS A 84 22.07 -8.10 -10.17
C LYS A 84 23.46 -7.81 -10.72
N GLU A 85 23.67 -6.61 -11.23
CA GLU A 85 24.95 -6.19 -11.81
C GLU A 85 26.02 -5.88 -10.77
N HIS A 86 25.62 -5.50 -9.55
CA HIS A 86 26.53 -5.06 -8.50
C HIS A 86 26.54 -5.95 -7.25
N LYS A 87 26.23 -7.24 -7.38
CA LYS A 87 26.12 -8.19 -6.26
C LYS A 87 27.35 -8.19 -5.32
N GLU A 88 28.55 -8.21 -5.88
CA GLU A 88 29.78 -8.21 -5.07
C GLU A 88 30.01 -6.89 -4.33
N LEU A 89 29.68 -5.75 -4.97
CA LEU A 89 29.72 -4.45 -4.33
C LEU A 89 28.70 -4.35 -3.18
N LEU A 90 27.53 -4.93 -3.35
CA LEU A 90 26.40 -4.83 -2.42
C LEU A 90 26.43 -5.90 -1.33
N LYS A 91 27.31 -6.90 -1.43
CA LYS A 91 27.39 -7.96 -0.43
C LYS A 91 27.54 -7.38 0.98
N ALA A 92 26.67 -7.79 1.89
CA ALA A 92 26.63 -7.37 3.28
C ALA A 92 26.13 -8.52 4.17
N ASP A 93 26.48 -8.47 5.45
CA ASP A 93 26.01 -9.43 6.46
C ASP A 93 24.63 -9.05 6.98
N VAL A 94 24.31 -7.75 6.99
CA VAL A 94 23.03 -7.20 7.44
C VAL A 94 22.59 -6.10 6.48
N ILE A 95 21.30 -6.07 6.18
CA ILE A 95 20.66 -4.99 5.43
C ILE A 95 19.65 -4.32 6.36
N LEU A 96 19.77 -3.00 6.54
CA LEU A 96 18.81 -2.17 7.25
C LEU A 96 18.01 -1.35 6.22
N VAL A 97 16.72 -1.58 6.15
CA VAL A 97 15.79 -0.77 5.37
C VAL A 97 15.15 0.26 6.30
N SER A 98 15.23 1.54 5.95
CA SER A 98 14.84 2.65 6.81
C SER A 98 13.55 3.36 6.36
N ASP A 99 12.84 2.80 5.41
CA ASP A 99 11.56 3.33 4.92
C ASP A 99 10.41 2.86 5.80
N THR A 100 10.38 3.36 7.04
CA THR A 100 9.37 3.02 8.04
C THR A 100 9.07 4.24 8.91
N SER A 101 7.93 4.21 9.62
CA SER A 101 7.52 5.29 10.53
C SER A 101 7.52 4.82 11.99
N MET A 102 7.64 5.78 12.91
CA MET A 102 7.40 5.56 14.34
C MET A 102 5.89 5.53 14.61
N LEU A 103 5.47 4.81 15.63
CA LEU A 103 4.07 4.79 16.08
C LEU A 103 3.63 6.11 16.73
N GLY A 104 4.57 6.90 17.20
CA GLY A 104 4.37 8.23 17.77
C GLY A 104 5.70 8.90 18.04
N ALA A 105 5.70 10.22 18.28
CA ALA A 105 6.92 11.01 18.48
C ALA A 105 7.78 10.49 19.64
N ASP A 106 7.14 10.00 20.70
CA ASP A 106 7.80 9.48 21.91
C ASP A 106 7.71 7.94 22.01
N LEU A 107 7.37 7.26 20.89
CA LEU A 107 7.21 5.82 20.86
C LEU A 107 8.06 5.22 19.73
N PRO A 108 9.36 5.00 19.98
CA PRO A 108 10.25 4.34 19.02
C PRO A 108 9.75 2.93 18.72
N SER A 109 9.91 2.50 17.48
CA SER A 109 9.47 1.17 17.04
C SER A 109 10.46 0.55 16.08
N LEU A 110 10.52 -0.78 16.09
CA LEU A 110 11.24 -1.58 15.11
C LEU A 110 10.23 -2.34 14.27
N THR A 111 10.20 -2.05 12.99
CA THR A 111 9.36 -2.78 12.03
C THR A 111 10.01 -4.13 11.72
N THR A 112 9.34 -5.21 12.06
CA THR A 112 9.83 -6.58 11.84
C THR A 112 9.23 -7.24 10.61
N GLY A 113 8.25 -6.61 9.97
CA GLY A 113 7.63 -7.15 8.77
C GLY A 113 6.96 -6.06 7.94
N LEU A 114 6.90 -6.32 6.65
CA LEU A 114 6.22 -5.48 5.68
C LEU A 114 5.18 -6.30 4.93
N ARG A 115 4.04 -5.69 4.65
CA ARG A 115 3.02 -6.32 3.83
C ARG A 115 3.40 -6.25 2.36
N GLY A 116 3.08 -7.30 1.63
CA GLY A 116 3.18 -7.34 0.17
C GLY A 116 2.08 -6.54 -0.51
N LEU A 117 2.12 -6.54 -1.83
CA LEU A 117 1.17 -5.84 -2.69
C LEU A 117 0.86 -6.69 -3.91
N ALA A 118 -0.39 -6.63 -4.35
CA ALA A 118 -0.80 -7.00 -5.70
C ALA A 118 -1.79 -5.94 -6.21
N TYR A 119 -1.64 -5.51 -7.46
CA TYR A 119 -2.37 -4.38 -8.04
C TYR A 119 -2.89 -4.70 -9.42
N TRP A 120 -4.14 -4.29 -9.73
CA TRP A 120 -4.80 -4.54 -11.01
C TRP A 120 -5.59 -3.35 -11.51
N GLU A 121 -5.78 -3.33 -12.82
CA GLU A 121 -6.81 -2.54 -13.47
C GLU A 121 -7.88 -3.45 -14.04
N ILE A 122 -9.14 -3.11 -13.83
CA ILE A 122 -10.32 -3.80 -14.36
C ILE A 122 -10.99 -2.89 -15.37
N GLU A 123 -11.24 -3.41 -16.55
CA GLU A 123 -12.08 -2.78 -17.58
C GLU A 123 -13.34 -3.62 -17.79
N VAL A 124 -14.49 -3.01 -17.66
CA VAL A 124 -15.79 -3.61 -18.01
C VAL A 124 -16.32 -2.91 -19.25
N THR A 125 -16.55 -3.66 -20.32
CA THR A 125 -17.08 -3.18 -21.60
C THR A 125 -18.50 -3.71 -21.80
N GLY A 126 -19.46 -2.81 -22.01
CA GLY A 126 -20.84 -3.11 -22.33
C GLY A 126 -21.15 -2.84 -23.82
N PRO A 127 -22.03 -1.86 -24.14
CA PRO A 127 -22.38 -1.56 -25.53
C PRO A 127 -21.20 -0.98 -26.31
N ASN A 128 -21.28 -1.01 -27.63
CA ASN A 128 -20.20 -0.53 -28.53
C ASN A 128 -20.00 1.00 -28.55
N ARG A 129 -20.88 1.76 -27.87
CA ARG A 129 -20.81 3.20 -27.71
C ARG A 129 -21.66 3.63 -26.52
N ASP A 130 -21.48 4.85 -26.06
CA ASP A 130 -22.37 5.44 -25.07
C ASP A 130 -23.79 5.56 -25.61
N LEU A 131 -24.77 5.21 -24.78
CA LEU A 131 -26.16 5.18 -25.11
C LEU A 131 -26.97 6.16 -24.26
N HIS A 132 -28.14 6.56 -24.73
CA HIS A 132 -29.07 7.38 -23.95
C HIS A 132 -29.82 6.48 -22.94
N SER A 133 -29.66 6.78 -21.63
CA SER A 133 -30.24 5.94 -20.57
C SER A 133 -31.77 5.90 -20.60
N GLY A 134 -32.43 6.94 -21.08
CA GLY A 134 -33.90 6.99 -21.23
C GLY A 134 -34.45 6.06 -22.31
N HIS A 135 -33.63 5.64 -23.29
CA HIS A 135 -34.03 4.72 -24.35
C HIS A 135 -33.56 3.28 -24.07
N PHE A 136 -32.38 3.11 -23.46
CA PHE A 136 -31.72 1.82 -23.31
C PHE A 136 -31.61 1.36 -21.85
N GLY A 137 -31.88 2.25 -20.89
CA GLY A 137 -31.84 1.91 -19.46
C GLY A 137 -32.87 0.85 -19.10
N GLY A 138 -32.46 -0.14 -18.31
CA GLY A 138 -33.29 -1.29 -17.99
C GLY A 138 -33.27 -2.45 -19.01
N ALA A 139 -32.83 -2.17 -20.25
CA ALA A 139 -32.71 -3.19 -21.30
C ALA A 139 -31.26 -3.55 -21.62
N VAL A 140 -30.32 -2.62 -21.43
CA VAL A 140 -28.89 -2.79 -21.69
C VAL A 140 -28.12 -2.62 -20.39
N ALA A 141 -27.16 -3.48 -20.13
CA ALA A 141 -26.33 -3.40 -18.95
C ALA A 141 -25.51 -2.11 -18.91
N ASN A 142 -25.47 -1.50 -17.74
CA ASN A 142 -24.57 -0.38 -17.45
C ASN A 142 -23.26 -0.92 -16.88
N PRO A 143 -22.11 -0.74 -17.55
CA PRO A 143 -20.82 -1.22 -17.09
C PRO A 143 -20.44 -0.74 -15.69
N ILE A 144 -20.80 0.49 -15.29
CA ILE A 144 -20.52 1.01 -13.94
C ILE A 144 -21.30 0.18 -12.90
N ASN A 145 -22.62 -0.03 -13.13
CA ASN A 145 -23.44 -0.81 -12.20
C ASN A 145 -22.91 -2.24 -12.07
N THR A 146 -22.50 -2.84 -13.21
CA THR A 146 -21.93 -4.19 -13.23
C THR A 146 -20.61 -4.24 -12.48
N LEU A 147 -19.69 -3.31 -12.74
CA LEU A 147 -18.41 -3.22 -12.05
C LEU A 147 -18.59 -3.04 -10.53
N CYS A 148 -19.47 -2.14 -10.11
CA CYS A 148 -19.78 -1.95 -8.68
C CYS A 148 -20.33 -3.24 -8.05
N SER A 149 -21.23 -3.94 -8.73
CA SER A 149 -21.80 -5.21 -8.24
C SER A 149 -20.75 -6.32 -8.14
N MET A 150 -19.82 -6.40 -9.09
CA MET A 150 -18.71 -7.36 -9.03
C MET A 150 -17.75 -7.03 -7.88
N LEU A 151 -17.33 -5.78 -7.74
CA LEU A 151 -16.41 -5.35 -6.68
C LEU A 151 -17.02 -5.50 -5.29
N ALA A 152 -18.33 -5.28 -5.14
CA ALA A 152 -19.02 -5.48 -3.86
C ALA A 152 -19.01 -6.95 -3.39
N GLN A 153 -18.77 -7.91 -4.27
CA GLN A 153 -18.68 -9.33 -3.92
C GLN A 153 -17.30 -9.74 -3.40
N VAL A 154 -16.26 -8.92 -3.59
CA VAL A 154 -14.88 -9.26 -3.21
C VAL A 154 -14.67 -9.24 -1.69
N ILE A 155 -15.46 -8.47 -0.95
CA ILE A 155 -15.38 -8.39 0.51
C ILE A 155 -16.72 -8.80 1.12
N GLY A 156 -16.69 -9.77 2.01
CA GLY A 156 -17.84 -10.18 2.81
C GLY A 156 -18.25 -9.14 3.84
N GLU A 157 -19.43 -9.31 4.43
CA GLU A 157 -19.96 -8.43 5.49
C GLU A 157 -19.09 -8.41 6.77
N ASP A 158 -18.29 -9.44 6.98
CA ASP A 158 -17.33 -9.57 8.07
C ASP A 158 -15.96 -8.95 7.76
N GLY A 159 -15.79 -8.41 6.55
CA GLY A 159 -14.54 -7.82 6.08
C GLY A 159 -13.54 -8.83 5.53
N HIS A 160 -13.92 -10.11 5.43
CA HIS A 160 -13.11 -11.17 4.84
C HIS A 160 -13.11 -11.09 3.30
N ILE A 161 -11.96 -11.30 2.67
CA ILE A 161 -11.85 -11.36 1.21
C ILE A 161 -12.43 -12.68 0.72
N THR A 162 -13.39 -12.65 -0.19
CA THR A 162 -14.19 -13.80 -0.62
C THR A 162 -13.58 -14.61 -1.75
N ILE A 163 -12.44 -14.19 -2.28
CA ILE A 163 -11.74 -14.87 -3.37
C ILE A 163 -11.36 -16.28 -2.91
N PRO A 164 -11.78 -17.35 -3.59
CA PRO A 164 -11.41 -18.72 -3.25
C PRO A 164 -9.89 -18.88 -3.17
N HIS A 165 -9.41 -19.63 -2.18
CA HIS A 165 -7.99 -19.90 -1.96
C HIS A 165 -7.10 -18.68 -1.61
N PHE A 166 -7.70 -17.51 -1.43
CA PHE A 166 -6.95 -16.30 -1.09
C PHE A 166 -6.18 -16.41 0.26
N TYR A 167 -6.73 -17.15 1.21
CA TYR A 167 -6.18 -17.30 2.56
C TYR A 167 -5.39 -18.60 2.78
N ASP A 168 -5.19 -19.44 1.76
CA ASP A 168 -4.54 -20.75 1.93
C ASP A 168 -3.12 -20.63 2.54
N ASP A 169 -2.38 -19.60 2.14
CA ASP A 169 -1.03 -19.32 2.64
C ASP A 169 -0.99 -18.27 3.77
N VAL A 170 -2.14 -17.82 4.27
CA VAL A 170 -2.21 -16.85 5.35
C VAL A 170 -2.08 -17.56 6.70
N GLU A 171 -0.97 -17.36 7.36
CA GLU A 171 -0.73 -17.94 8.68
C GLU A 171 -1.62 -17.29 9.75
N LYS A 172 -2.04 -18.11 10.72
CA LYS A 172 -2.70 -17.60 11.92
C LYS A 172 -1.68 -16.91 12.79
N VAL A 173 -1.95 -15.66 13.14
CA VAL A 173 -1.12 -14.92 14.09
C VAL A 173 -1.09 -15.67 15.42
N PRO A 174 0.08 -16.06 15.93
CA PRO A 174 0.19 -16.75 17.22
C PRO A 174 -0.40 -15.95 18.37
N ALA A 175 -0.98 -16.62 19.36
CA ALA A 175 -1.59 -15.94 20.53
C ALA A 175 -0.59 -15.01 21.24
N ALA A 176 0.66 -15.42 21.38
CA ALA A 176 1.71 -14.60 22.00
C ALA A 176 1.99 -13.31 21.19
N GLU A 177 1.96 -13.39 19.87
CA GLU A 177 2.15 -12.22 19.01
C GLU A 177 0.92 -11.27 19.09
N ARG A 178 -0.29 -11.81 19.12
CA ARG A 178 -1.50 -11.03 19.36
C ARG A 178 -1.47 -10.30 20.71
N GLU A 179 -0.95 -10.96 21.76
CA GLU A 179 -0.76 -10.33 23.06
C GLU A 179 0.27 -9.19 23.01
N MET A 180 1.38 -9.37 22.28
CA MET A 180 2.37 -8.30 22.08
C MET A 180 1.76 -7.11 21.32
N ILE A 181 1.02 -7.37 20.25
CA ILE A 181 0.33 -6.31 19.49
C ILE A 181 -0.68 -5.58 20.38
N ALA A 182 -1.41 -6.29 21.24
CA ALA A 182 -2.39 -5.70 22.16
C ALA A 182 -1.74 -4.83 23.26
N GLN A 183 -0.46 -5.02 23.55
CA GLN A 183 0.31 -4.18 24.50
C GLN A 183 0.81 -2.87 23.88
N ILE A 184 0.79 -2.75 22.57
CA ILE A 184 1.20 -1.52 21.88
C ILE A 184 0.25 -0.39 22.30
N PRO A 185 0.77 0.74 22.80
CA PRO A 185 -0.07 1.88 23.15
C PRO A 185 -0.76 2.45 21.91
N PHE A 186 -2.04 2.13 21.73
CA PHE A 186 -2.83 2.59 20.60
C PHE A 186 -4.18 3.10 21.07
N ASP A 187 -4.45 4.37 20.82
CA ASP A 187 -5.72 5.03 21.13
C ASP A 187 -6.56 5.16 19.85
N GLU A 188 -7.53 4.24 19.69
CA GLU A 188 -8.41 4.24 18.52
C GLU A 188 -9.19 5.54 18.36
N LYS A 189 -9.54 6.21 19.48
CA LYS A 189 -10.30 7.46 19.45
C LYS A 189 -9.44 8.58 18.85
N LYS A 190 -8.22 8.72 19.33
CA LYS A 190 -7.25 9.70 18.77
C LYS A 190 -6.92 9.38 17.31
N TYR A 191 -6.77 8.10 16.97
CA TYR A 191 -6.55 7.67 15.60
C TYR A 191 -7.72 8.09 14.69
N MET A 192 -8.96 7.81 15.09
CA MET A 192 -10.15 8.23 14.34
C MET A 192 -10.27 9.76 14.21
N GLU A 193 -9.98 10.49 15.29
CA GLU A 193 -9.98 11.95 15.29
C GLU A 193 -8.92 12.50 14.32
N ALA A 194 -7.71 11.95 14.32
CA ALA A 194 -6.60 12.38 13.47
C ALA A 194 -6.89 12.20 11.97
N ILE A 195 -7.60 11.13 11.59
CA ILE A 195 -7.97 10.85 10.20
C ILE A 195 -9.39 11.29 9.83
N GLY A 196 -10.15 11.86 10.78
CA GLY A 196 -11.47 12.44 10.55
C GLY A 196 -12.59 11.43 10.26
N VAL A 197 -12.52 10.20 10.81
CA VAL A 197 -13.55 9.18 10.64
C VAL A 197 -14.38 8.99 11.90
N LYS A 198 -15.65 8.57 11.74
CA LYS A 198 -16.58 8.34 12.85
C LYS A 198 -16.54 6.91 13.40
N ALA A 199 -16.04 5.97 12.60
CA ALA A 199 -15.93 4.56 12.98
C ALA A 199 -14.85 3.88 12.12
N LEU A 200 -14.26 2.82 12.66
CA LEU A 200 -13.33 1.95 11.96
C LEU A 200 -14.07 0.75 11.37
N LYS A 201 -13.62 0.28 10.23
CA LYS A 201 -14.12 -0.92 9.54
C LYS A 201 -12.94 -1.82 9.16
N GLY A 202 -13.18 -3.11 9.11
CA GLY A 202 -12.21 -4.11 8.66
C GLY A 202 -12.63 -5.50 9.07
N GLU A 203 -11.76 -6.48 8.88
CA GLU A 203 -12.03 -7.88 9.17
C GLU A 203 -12.42 -8.10 10.63
N LYS A 204 -13.54 -8.78 10.88
CA LYS A 204 -14.04 -9.07 12.22
C LYS A 204 -13.09 -9.99 12.99
N GLY A 205 -12.95 -9.78 14.29
CA GLY A 205 -12.09 -10.60 15.16
C GLY A 205 -10.63 -10.15 15.25
N TYR A 206 -10.27 -9.06 14.57
CA TYR A 206 -8.95 -8.46 14.61
C TYR A 206 -9.01 -6.98 15.03
N SER A 207 -8.01 -6.55 15.80
CA SER A 207 -7.83 -5.15 16.18
C SER A 207 -7.38 -4.31 14.98
N THR A 208 -7.41 -2.98 15.10
CA THR A 208 -6.95 -2.06 14.07
C THR A 208 -5.47 -2.29 13.73
N LEU A 209 -4.64 -2.50 14.74
CA LEU A 209 -3.22 -2.79 14.53
C LEU A 209 -3.00 -4.12 13.81
N GLU A 210 -3.74 -5.18 14.16
CA GLU A 210 -3.65 -6.46 13.46
C GLU A 210 -4.10 -6.35 12.00
N ARG A 211 -5.18 -5.61 11.72
CA ARG A 211 -5.66 -5.36 10.34
C ARG A 211 -4.63 -4.64 9.48
N ASN A 212 -3.88 -3.72 10.09
CA ASN A 212 -2.86 -2.93 9.38
C ASN A 212 -1.50 -3.63 9.27
N SER A 213 -1.26 -4.72 10.01
CA SER A 213 0.03 -5.43 10.03
C SER A 213 -0.07 -6.89 9.57
N CYS A 214 -0.91 -7.69 10.23
CA CYS A 214 -0.93 -9.15 10.09
C CYS A 214 -2.07 -9.68 9.21
N ARG A 215 -2.96 -8.79 8.71
CA ARG A 215 -4.08 -9.22 7.88
C ARG A 215 -3.99 -8.60 6.48
N PRO A 216 -4.40 -9.36 5.45
CA PRO A 216 -4.50 -8.81 4.11
C PRO A 216 -5.66 -7.81 4.02
N SER A 217 -5.60 -6.91 3.06
CA SER A 217 -6.71 -6.02 2.74
C SER A 217 -6.96 -5.97 1.24
N PHE A 218 -8.18 -5.57 0.86
CA PHE A 218 -8.56 -5.25 -0.51
C PHE A 218 -9.13 -3.85 -0.55
N ASP A 219 -8.61 -3.01 -1.44
CA ASP A 219 -9.00 -1.62 -1.58
C ASP A 219 -9.24 -1.22 -3.03
N ILE A 220 -10.33 -0.49 -3.26
CA ILE A 220 -10.60 0.14 -4.56
C ILE A 220 -9.89 1.50 -4.56
N CYS A 221 -8.76 1.58 -5.26
CA CYS A 221 -7.91 2.78 -5.31
C CYS A 221 -8.46 3.86 -6.26
N GLY A 222 -9.27 3.45 -7.25
CA GLY A 222 -9.92 4.35 -8.19
C GLY A 222 -11.02 3.62 -8.94
N ILE A 223 -12.08 4.38 -9.27
CA ILE A 223 -13.19 3.89 -10.09
C ILE A 223 -13.67 5.04 -10.97
N TRP A 224 -13.88 4.78 -12.26
CA TRP A 224 -14.33 5.81 -13.19
C TRP A 224 -15.09 5.24 -14.38
N GLY A 225 -15.85 6.11 -15.04
CA GLY A 225 -16.67 5.82 -16.19
C GLY A 225 -17.82 6.81 -16.28
N GLY A 226 -18.52 6.82 -17.38
CA GLY A 226 -19.67 7.71 -17.59
C GLY A 226 -19.31 9.19 -17.67
N TYR A 227 -20.26 10.03 -17.32
CA TYR A 227 -20.12 11.49 -17.40
C TYR A 227 -19.72 12.08 -16.04
N THR A 228 -18.62 12.81 -16.03
CA THR A 228 -18.07 13.47 -14.84
C THR A 228 -17.92 14.97 -14.99
N GLY A 229 -18.43 15.55 -16.10
CA GLY A 229 -18.40 16.99 -16.35
C GLY A 229 -19.48 17.75 -15.57
N GLU A 230 -19.49 19.07 -15.71
CA GLU A 230 -20.48 19.94 -15.09
C GLU A 230 -21.89 19.67 -15.64
N GLY A 231 -22.92 19.76 -14.77
CA GLY A 231 -24.32 19.51 -15.12
C GLY A 231 -24.68 18.02 -15.10
N SER A 232 -25.75 17.66 -15.83
CA SER A 232 -26.23 16.27 -15.89
C SER A 232 -26.26 15.76 -17.34
N LYS A 233 -25.98 14.45 -17.51
CA LYS A 233 -26.10 13.77 -18.80
C LYS A 233 -26.71 12.39 -18.58
N THR A 234 -27.81 12.11 -19.30
CA THR A 234 -28.51 10.83 -19.25
C THR A 234 -27.77 9.80 -20.09
N VAL A 235 -26.61 9.35 -19.64
CA VAL A 235 -25.73 8.43 -20.36
C VAL A 235 -25.69 7.04 -19.69
N LEU A 236 -25.72 6.01 -20.51
CA LEU A 236 -25.32 4.65 -20.20
C LEU A 236 -23.97 4.47 -20.89
N PRO A 237 -22.85 4.45 -20.13
CA PRO A 237 -21.53 4.43 -20.75
C PRO A 237 -21.23 3.10 -21.42
N SER A 238 -20.32 3.12 -22.39
CA SER A 238 -19.82 1.91 -23.05
C SER A 238 -18.81 1.14 -22.22
N LYS A 239 -18.10 1.83 -21.32
CA LYS A 239 -17.06 1.24 -20.49
C LYS A 239 -17.05 1.78 -19.07
N ALA A 240 -16.53 0.99 -18.14
CA ALA A 240 -16.19 1.38 -16.78
C ALA A 240 -14.84 0.78 -16.37
N TYR A 241 -14.16 1.42 -15.46
CA TYR A 241 -12.82 1.04 -15.03
C TYR A 241 -12.70 1.09 -13.51
N ALA A 242 -11.86 0.23 -12.96
CA ALA A 242 -11.40 0.34 -11.58
C ALA A 242 -9.91 0.01 -11.47
N LYS A 243 -9.24 0.67 -10.53
CA LYS A 243 -7.93 0.29 -10.02
C LYS A 243 -8.11 -0.26 -8.62
N VAL A 244 -7.59 -1.44 -8.39
CA VAL A 244 -7.75 -2.15 -7.13
C VAL A 244 -6.43 -2.71 -6.66
N SER A 245 -6.27 -2.83 -5.35
CA SER A 245 -5.08 -3.42 -4.73
C SER A 245 -5.44 -4.35 -3.58
N CYS A 246 -4.60 -5.34 -3.36
CA CYS A 246 -4.55 -6.11 -2.12
C CYS A 246 -3.23 -5.85 -1.41
N ARG A 247 -3.27 -5.54 -0.11
CA ARG A 247 -2.11 -5.72 0.73
C ARG A 247 -2.03 -7.17 1.14
N LEU A 248 -0.88 -7.79 0.92
CA LEU A 248 -0.63 -9.21 1.18
C LEU A 248 0.15 -9.37 2.48
N VAL A 249 -0.03 -10.49 3.16
CA VAL A 249 0.76 -10.83 4.33
C VAL A 249 1.92 -11.77 3.94
N PRO A 250 2.94 -11.95 4.80
CA PRO A 250 4.01 -12.92 4.52
C PRO A 250 3.48 -14.29 4.11
N HIS A 251 4.23 -14.97 3.26
CA HIS A 251 3.92 -16.27 2.63
C HIS A 251 2.92 -16.24 1.48
N GLN A 252 2.12 -15.18 1.32
CA GLN A 252 1.31 -15.03 0.10
C GLN A 252 2.19 -14.65 -1.09
N ASN A 253 2.19 -15.48 -2.13
CA ASN A 253 2.86 -15.18 -3.39
C ASN A 253 2.00 -14.25 -4.25
N HIS A 254 2.50 -13.05 -4.57
CA HIS A 254 1.74 -12.02 -5.29
C HIS A 254 1.29 -12.48 -6.69
N ALA A 255 2.06 -13.32 -7.38
CA ALA A 255 1.69 -13.81 -8.70
C ALA A 255 0.54 -14.84 -8.62
N VAL A 256 0.56 -15.71 -7.59
CA VAL A 256 -0.54 -16.65 -7.32
C VAL A 256 -1.81 -15.88 -6.97
N ILE A 257 -1.73 -14.94 -6.03
CA ILE A 257 -2.87 -14.09 -5.66
C ILE A 257 -3.40 -13.30 -6.85
N SER A 258 -2.49 -12.82 -7.70
CA SER A 258 -2.87 -12.11 -8.92
C SER A 258 -3.71 -12.97 -9.85
N GLN A 259 -3.34 -14.23 -10.03
CA GLN A 259 -4.11 -15.17 -10.87
C GLN A 259 -5.46 -15.50 -10.22
N LEU A 260 -5.49 -15.77 -8.92
CA LEU A 260 -6.74 -16.02 -8.18
C LEU A 260 -7.74 -14.86 -8.33
N PHE A 261 -7.25 -13.62 -8.25
CA PHE A 261 -8.09 -12.44 -8.46
C PHE A 261 -8.65 -12.38 -9.87
N VAL A 262 -7.79 -12.58 -10.89
CA VAL A 262 -8.22 -12.59 -12.31
C VAL A 262 -9.31 -13.63 -12.53
N ASP A 263 -9.07 -14.86 -12.08
CA ASP A 263 -10.00 -15.98 -12.25
C ASP A 263 -11.32 -15.72 -11.54
N TYR A 264 -11.27 -15.19 -10.32
CA TYR A 264 -12.46 -14.86 -9.54
C TYR A 264 -13.29 -13.77 -10.23
N ILE A 265 -12.68 -12.65 -10.62
CA ILE A 265 -13.39 -11.55 -11.30
C ILE A 265 -14.01 -12.04 -12.61
N GLN A 266 -13.31 -12.89 -13.36
CA GLN A 266 -13.87 -13.48 -14.58
C GLN A 266 -15.03 -14.46 -14.29
N SER A 267 -14.95 -15.23 -13.20
CA SER A 267 -15.99 -16.17 -12.81
C SER A 267 -17.31 -15.53 -12.40
N ILE A 268 -17.25 -14.31 -11.83
CA ILE A 268 -18.43 -13.53 -11.41
C ILE A 268 -18.88 -12.53 -12.48
N ALA A 269 -18.18 -12.45 -13.61
CA ALA A 269 -18.53 -11.58 -14.72
C ALA A 269 -19.79 -12.08 -15.40
N PRO A 270 -20.86 -11.26 -15.51
CA PRO A 270 -22.06 -11.69 -16.21
C PRO A 270 -21.84 -11.70 -17.73
N GLU A 271 -22.54 -12.59 -18.43
CA GLU A 271 -22.40 -12.82 -19.89
C GLU A 271 -22.69 -11.59 -20.77
N TYR A 272 -23.43 -10.63 -20.24
CA TYR A 272 -23.84 -9.41 -20.98
C TYR A 272 -22.81 -8.29 -20.99
N VAL A 273 -21.61 -8.49 -20.41
CA VAL A 273 -20.46 -7.58 -20.48
C VAL A 273 -19.18 -8.37 -20.81
N GLN A 274 -18.18 -7.62 -21.28
CA GLN A 274 -16.82 -8.16 -21.39
C GLN A 274 -15.98 -7.58 -20.25
N VAL A 275 -15.23 -8.42 -19.57
CA VAL A 275 -14.36 -8.02 -18.46
C VAL A 275 -12.92 -8.37 -18.80
N LYS A 276 -12.06 -7.37 -18.69
CA LYS A 276 -10.61 -7.51 -18.77
C LYS A 276 -9.99 -7.11 -17.45
N VAL A 277 -9.19 -8.01 -16.87
CA VAL A 277 -8.36 -7.72 -15.69
C VAL A 277 -6.91 -7.70 -16.14
N THR A 278 -6.22 -6.60 -15.86
CA THR A 278 -4.81 -6.42 -16.21
C THR A 278 -3.99 -6.34 -14.92
N PRO A 279 -3.19 -7.36 -14.59
CA PRO A 279 -2.21 -7.27 -13.51
C PRO A 279 -1.20 -6.15 -13.82
N MET A 280 -0.84 -5.39 -12.81
CA MET A 280 0.11 -4.27 -12.95
C MET A 280 1.42 -4.60 -12.25
N HIS A 281 1.52 -4.36 -10.96
CA HIS A 281 2.73 -4.63 -10.17
C HIS A 281 2.36 -5.36 -8.88
N GLY A 282 3.36 -5.97 -8.25
CA GLY A 282 3.20 -6.67 -6.99
C GLY A 282 4.55 -7.06 -6.40
N GLY A 283 4.51 -7.49 -5.15
CA GLY A 283 5.65 -8.00 -4.40
C GLY A 283 5.18 -8.74 -3.16
N GLU A 284 6.00 -9.67 -2.70
CA GLU A 284 5.73 -10.45 -1.49
C GLU A 284 5.89 -9.61 -0.24
N GLY A 285 5.13 -9.97 0.80
CA GLY A 285 5.39 -9.50 2.15
C GLY A 285 6.66 -10.15 2.73
N TYR A 286 7.25 -9.49 3.69
CA TYR A 286 8.43 -9.99 4.39
C TYR A 286 8.23 -9.92 5.90
N VAL A 287 8.75 -10.90 6.63
CA VAL A 287 8.82 -10.90 8.09
C VAL A 287 10.21 -11.31 8.54
N CYS A 288 10.82 -10.51 9.40
CA CYS A 288 12.07 -10.84 10.06
C CYS A 288 11.77 -11.60 11.36
N PRO A 289 12.33 -12.78 11.58
CA PRO A 289 12.14 -13.50 12.83
C PRO A 289 12.63 -12.67 14.02
N ILE A 290 11.75 -12.41 15.00
CA ILE A 290 12.08 -11.67 16.23
C ILE A 290 13.13 -12.35 17.10
N THR A 291 13.39 -13.64 16.83
CA THR A 291 14.48 -14.43 17.46
C THR A 291 15.82 -14.28 16.75
N SER A 292 15.88 -13.53 15.64
CA SER A 292 17.13 -13.30 14.93
C SER A 292 18.14 -12.55 15.80
N VAL A 293 19.42 -12.85 15.62
CA VAL A 293 20.52 -12.19 16.35
C VAL A 293 20.48 -10.69 16.16
N SER A 294 20.14 -10.21 14.95
CA SER A 294 20.02 -8.79 14.66
C SER A 294 18.94 -8.11 15.52
N TYR A 295 17.76 -8.73 15.66
CA TYR A 295 16.68 -8.21 16.49
C TYR A 295 17.04 -8.23 17.99
N THR A 296 17.55 -9.34 18.49
CA THR A 296 17.88 -9.49 19.91
C THR A 296 19.03 -8.58 20.35
N HIS A 297 20.01 -8.32 19.48
CA HIS A 297 21.10 -7.38 19.77
C HIS A 297 20.67 -5.92 19.73
N LEU A 298 19.73 -5.55 18.86
CA LEU A 298 19.15 -4.18 18.86
C LEU A 298 18.39 -3.91 20.17
N ARG A 299 17.68 -4.89 20.73
CA ARG A 299 17.01 -4.75 22.04
C ARG A 299 17.97 -4.69 23.23
N ALA A 300 19.17 -5.22 23.11
CA ALA A 300 20.14 -5.22 24.20
C ALA A 300 20.79 -3.86 24.48
N HIS A 301 20.48 -2.85 23.67
CA HIS A 301 21.01 -1.49 23.75
C HIS A 301 19.94 -0.43 24.10
N GLU A 302 18.72 -0.84 24.35
CA GLU A 302 17.69 -0.05 25.00
C GLU A 302 17.83 -0.20 26.53
#